data_21aae8a5fdca0d0203923db2ffdbd489
#
_entry.id   21aae8a5fdca0d0203923db2ffdbd489
#
_cell.length_a   1.000
_cell.length_b   1.000
_cell.length_c   1.000
_cell.angle_alpha   90.00
_cell.angle_beta   90.00
_cell.angle_gamma   90.00
#
_symmetry.space_group_name_H-M   'P 1'
#
loop_
_entity.id
_entity.type
_entity.pdbx_description
1 polymer ?
#
loop_
_entity_poly.entity_id
_entity_poly.type
_entity_poly.pdbx_seq_one_letter_code
_entity_poly.pdbx_strand_id
1 'polypeptide(L)'
;MNINISIATEPPDNFIVREALSEYPFYRFTCKTDTFSTVDRVTLTAGDKTFEGVLSGMDVSIDGTGNLLYNVGAVDSACPAFDEVHPISFTDTPIKDMIANYGFELATDGLTTEMSLLNFTRSDAEMVLMLANLGATPAFVDFPNLKVLFLNQLYKQDPIEVMAGFQATYSRAVSVGFTLSDTETTIYGGHTAPNTVIEGGRPITKSAGAMRNLVKNYNDLAALWSRKQMFSVVDQDIPVGSMVVSALTDDKRLIVAKEAVYTVRGARYTYWVV
;
A
#
# COMPACT_ATOMS: atom_id res chain seq x y z
N MET A 1 18.36 -3.11 -20.91
CA MET A 1 17.86 -4.15 -19.98
C MET A 1 17.00 -5.14 -20.76
N ASN A 2 17.06 -6.43 -20.45
CA ASN A 2 16.15 -7.40 -21.07
C ASN A 2 14.83 -7.38 -20.27
N ILE A 3 13.70 -7.17 -20.96
CA ILE A 3 12.36 -7.20 -20.36
C ILE A 3 11.51 -8.26 -21.05
N ASN A 4 10.70 -8.98 -20.25
CA ASN A 4 9.83 -10.04 -20.74
C ASN A 4 8.52 -10.09 -19.95
N ILE A 5 7.46 -10.54 -20.60
CA ILE A 5 6.14 -10.81 -20.02
C ILE A 5 5.76 -12.22 -20.47
N SER A 6 5.50 -13.13 -19.51
CA SER A 6 5.31 -14.57 -19.78
C SER A 6 4.18 -14.90 -20.77
N ILE A 7 3.19 -14.04 -20.88
CA ILE A 7 2.03 -14.23 -21.76
C ILE A 7 2.16 -13.48 -23.10
N ALA A 8 3.19 -12.65 -23.28
CA ALA A 8 3.37 -11.88 -24.50
C ALA A 8 3.99 -12.71 -25.63
N THR A 9 3.49 -12.58 -26.85
CA THR A 9 4.04 -13.23 -28.06
C THR A 9 5.21 -12.45 -28.66
N GLU A 10 5.32 -11.16 -28.32
CA GLU A 10 6.40 -10.27 -28.76
C GLU A 10 7.02 -9.59 -27.52
N PRO A 11 8.30 -9.22 -27.53
CA PRO A 11 8.90 -8.44 -26.43
C PRO A 11 8.10 -7.16 -26.17
N PRO A 12 7.72 -6.86 -24.93
CA PRO A 12 6.99 -5.65 -24.61
C PRO A 12 7.92 -4.42 -24.72
N ASP A 13 7.35 -3.25 -24.99
CA ASP A 13 8.09 -1.99 -24.94
C ASP A 13 8.44 -1.58 -23.49
N ASN A 14 7.51 -1.81 -22.59
CA ASN A 14 7.64 -1.50 -21.18
C ASN A 14 6.60 -2.24 -20.34
N PHE A 15 6.83 -2.24 -19.03
CA PHE A 15 5.80 -2.48 -18.03
C PHE A 15 6.02 -1.59 -16.80
N ILE A 16 4.97 -1.43 -16.01
CA ILE A 16 4.93 -0.54 -14.85
C ILE A 16 4.70 -1.39 -13.60
N VAL A 17 5.49 -1.12 -12.56
CA VAL A 17 5.30 -1.68 -11.22
C VAL A 17 5.03 -0.52 -10.27
N ARG A 18 3.91 -0.58 -9.55
CA ARG A 18 3.56 0.37 -8.51
C ARG A 18 3.56 -0.33 -7.16
N GLU A 19 4.26 0.26 -6.21
CA GLU A 19 4.31 -0.16 -4.81
C GLU A 19 3.93 1.02 -3.92
N ALA A 20 3.15 0.78 -2.87
CA ALA A 20 2.82 1.81 -1.91
C ALA A 20 2.61 1.19 -0.52
N LEU A 21 2.88 1.96 0.53
CA LEU A 21 2.59 1.54 1.90
C LEU A 21 1.07 1.35 2.08
N SER A 22 0.69 0.24 2.68
CA SER A 22 -0.70 -0.17 2.92
C SER A 22 -1.53 -0.42 1.64
N GLU A 23 -0.88 -0.62 0.51
CA GLU A 23 -1.50 -1.04 -0.75
C GLU A 23 -0.80 -2.30 -1.27
N TYR A 24 -1.51 -3.11 -2.05
CA TYR A 24 -0.88 -4.22 -2.77
C TYR A 24 -0.03 -3.71 -3.91
N PRO A 25 1.14 -4.32 -4.19
CA PRO A 25 1.86 -4.03 -5.42
C PRO A 25 0.98 -4.30 -6.64
N PHE A 26 1.01 -3.38 -7.58
CA PHE A 26 0.19 -3.42 -8.77
C PHE A 26 1.08 -3.32 -10.02
N TYR A 27 0.78 -4.18 -11.00
CA TYR A 27 1.50 -4.25 -12.27
C TYR A 27 0.60 -3.82 -13.41
N ARG A 28 1.14 -3.04 -14.34
CA ARG A 28 0.45 -2.63 -15.57
C ARG A 28 1.36 -2.84 -16.76
N PHE A 29 0.85 -3.44 -17.82
CA PHE A 29 1.56 -3.64 -19.06
C PHE A 29 0.61 -3.73 -20.25
N THR A 30 1.19 -3.57 -21.44
CA THR A 30 0.48 -3.76 -22.70
C THR A 30 1.20 -4.83 -23.50
N CYS A 31 0.50 -5.82 -24.03
CA CYS A 31 1.10 -6.89 -24.81
C CYS A 31 0.18 -7.40 -25.91
N LYS A 32 0.78 -8.07 -26.90
CA LYS A 32 0.09 -8.95 -27.86
C LYS A 32 0.18 -10.37 -27.34
N THR A 33 -0.91 -11.11 -27.38
CA THR A 33 -0.94 -12.51 -26.95
C THR A 33 -2.04 -13.28 -27.64
N ASP A 34 -1.78 -14.56 -27.90
CA ASP A 34 -2.74 -15.50 -28.49
C ASP A 34 -3.42 -16.39 -27.44
N THR A 35 -2.97 -16.32 -26.15
CA THR A 35 -3.33 -17.30 -25.10
C THR A 35 -4.11 -16.73 -23.93
N PHE A 36 -4.64 -15.53 -24.03
CA PHE A 36 -5.21 -14.78 -22.91
C PHE A 36 -6.41 -15.43 -22.20
N SER A 37 -7.12 -16.32 -22.85
CA SER A 37 -8.38 -16.87 -22.31
C SER A 37 -8.22 -17.94 -21.21
N THR A 38 -6.98 -18.31 -20.86
CA THR A 38 -6.70 -19.44 -19.96
C THR A 38 -5.68 -19.16 -18.87
N VAL A 39 -5.19 -17.93 -18.74
CA VAL A 39 -4.09 -17.59 -17.82
C VAL A 39 -4.56 -16.64 -16.75
N ASP A 40 -4.51 -17.08 -15.49
CA ASP A 40 -4.83 -16.25 -14.32
C ASP A 40 -3.58 -15.55 -13.73
N ARG A 41 -2.39 -15.95 -14.14
CA ARG A 41 -1.11 -15.47 -13.58
C ARG A 41 -0.16 -14.99 -14.68
N VAL A 42 0.66 -14.02 -14.33
CA VAL A 42 1.68 -13.45 -15.21
C VAL A 42 3.01 -13.31 -14.46
N THR A 43 4.10 -13.56 -15.16
CA THR A 43 5.45 -13.26 -14.69
C THR A 43 6.04 -12.15 -15.55
N LEU A 44 6.49 -11.06 -14.90
CA LEU A 44 7.17 -9.93 -15.52
C LEU A 44 8.65 -9.99 -15.12
N THR A 45 9.55 -9.83 -16.06
CA THR A 45 11.00 -9.78 -15.77
C THR A 45 11.65 -8.55 -16.35
N ALA A 46 12.59 -7.97 -15.61
CA ALA A 46 13.39 -6.83 -16.03
C ALA A 46 14.82 -6.97 -15.50
N GLY A 47 15.73 -7.44 -16.34
CA GLY A 47 17.07 -7.80 -15.93
C GLY A 47 17.04 -8.98 -14.94
N ASP A 48 17.50 -8.73 -13.72
CA ASP A 48 17.52 -9.68 -12.59
C ASP A 48 16.25 -9.64 -11.73
N LYS A 49 15.33 -8.69 -11.98
CA LYS A 49 14.08 -8.55 -11.24
C LYS A 49 12.98 -9.40 -11.86
N THR A 50 12.23 -10.05 -10.99
CA THR A 50 11.05 -10.85 -11.36
C THR A 50 9.86 -10.44 -10.50
N PHE A 51 8.71 -10.30 -11.13
CA PHE A 51 7.44 -9.95 -10.50
C PHE A 51 6.40 -10.98 -10.90
N GLU A 52 5.69 -11.53 -9.95
CA GLU A 52 4.62 -12.49 -10.18
C GLU A 52 3.29 -11.88 -9.83
N GLY A 53 2.34 -11.90 -10.76
CA GLY A 53 1.05 -11.27 -10.59
C GLY A 53 -0.12 -12.19 -10.91
N VAL A 54 -1.25 -11.93 -10.23
CA VAL A 54 -2.57 -12.45 -10.57
C VAL A 54 -3.31 -11.37 -11.35
N LEU A 55 -3.92 -11.73 -12.47
CA LEU A 55 -4.63 -10.80 -13.33
C LEU A 55 -5.84 -10.21 -12.59
N SER A 56 -5.92 -8.88 -12.53
CA SER A 56 -6.99 -8.15 -11.84
C SER A 56 -7.92 -7.38 -12.80
N GLY A 57 -7.49 -7.14 -14.01
CA GLY A 57 -8.28 -6.45 -15.03
C GLY A 57 -7.62 -6.46 -16.40
N MET A 58 -8.43 -6.35 -17.44
CA MET A 58 -7.97 -6.34 -18.82
C MET A 58 -8.92 -5.54 -19.72
N ASP A 59 -8.30 -4.67 -20.52
CA ASP A 59 -8.97 -4.00 -21.62
C ASP A 59 -8.35 -4.43 -22.94
N VAL A 60 -9.18 -4.58 -23.98
CA VAL A 60 -8.74 -4.95 -25.32
C VAL A 60 -8.89 -3.78 -26.26
N SER A 61 -7.86 -3.49 -27.02
CA SER A 61 -7.85 -2.50 -28.10
C SER A 61 -7.29 -3.12 -29.38
N ILE A 62 -7.45 -2.42 -30.51
CA ILE A 62 -6.89 -2.81 -31.79
C ILE A 62 -5.80 -1.82 -32.14
N ASP A 63 -4.60 -2.30 -32.47
CA ASP A 63 -3.50 -1.45 -32.93
C ASP A 63 -3.74 -0.93 -34.37
N GLY A 64 -2.90 0.01 -34.80
CA GLY A 64 -3.01 0.60 -36.17
C GLY A 64 -2.81 -0.39 -37.32
N THR A 65 -2.40 -1.63 -37.05
CA THR A 65 -2.21 -2.73 -38.01
C THR A 65 -3.31 -3.79 -37.95
N GLY A 66 -4.29 -3.62 -37.05
CA GLY A 66 -5.42 -4.54 -36.90
C GLY A 66 -5.20 -5.68 -35.90
N ASN A 67 -4.07 -5.71 -35.18
CA ASN A 67 -3.81 -6.73 -34.16
C ASN A 67 -4.47 -6.37 -32.84
N LEU A 68 -4.88 -7.38 -32.08
CA LEU A 68 -5.39 -7.21 -30.72
C LEU A 68 -4.24 -6.81 -29.77
N LEU A 69 -4.48 -5.76 -29.02
CA LEU A 69 -3.58 -5.24 -28.01
C LEU A 69 -4.27 -5.27 -26.65
N TYR A 70 -3.67 -5.97 -25.71
CA TYR A 70 -4.22 -6.16 -24.37
C TYR A 70 -3.53 -5.22 -23.38
N ASN A 71 -4.33 -4.36 -22.72
CA ASN A 71 -3.89 -3.53 -21.60
C ASN A 71 -4.27 -4.28 -20.33
N VAL A 72 -3.28 -4.70 -19.56
CA VAL A 72 -3.45 -5.63 -18.47
C VAL A 72 -3.07 -4.99 -17.16
N GLY A 73 -3.92 -5.20 -16.14
CA GLY A 73 -3.64 -4.97 -14.74
C GLY A 73 -3.45 -6.29 -14.01
N ALA A 74 -2.46 -6.37 -13.13
CA ALA A 74 -2.26 -7.51 -12.24
C ALA A 74 -1.85 -7.01 -10.85
N VAL A 75 -2.21 -7.76 -9.81
CA VAL A 75 -1.74 -7.55 -8.43
C VAL A 75 -0.70 -8.60 -8.08
N ASP A 76 0.17 -8.31 -7.13
CA ASP A 76 1.17 -9.27 -6.65
C ASP A 76 0.51 -10.59 -6.26
N SER A 77 1.13 -11.71 -6.66
CA SER A 77 0.52 -13.04 -6.54
C SER A 77 0.32 -13.52 -5.10
N ALA A 78 1.01 -12.94 -4.14
CA ALA A 78 0.86 -13.25 -2.71
C ALA A 78 -0.32 -12.48 -2.06
N CYS A 79 -0.76 -11.36 -2.66
CA CYS A 79 -1.72 -10.47 -2.04
C CYS A 79 -3.18 -10.94 -2.02
N PRO A 80 -3.72 -11.63 -3.04
CA PRO A 80 -5.12 -12.07 -3.04
C PRO A 80 -5.52 -12.95 -1.84
N ALA A 81 -4.56 -13.67 -1.24
CA ALA A 81 -4.82 -14.45 -0.03
C ALA A 81 -5.29 -13.59 1.16
N PHE A 82 -4.91 -12.30 1.19
CA PHE A 82 -5.32 -11.38 2.25
C PHE A 82 -6.70 -10.76 2.05
N ASP A 83 -7.33 -10.99 0.90
CA ASP A 83 -8.70 -10.54 0.63
C ASP A 83 -9.76 -11.53 1.14
N GLU A 84 -9.35 -12.70 1.61
CA GLU A 84 -10.25 -13.66 2.22
C GLU A 84 -10.87 -13.08 3.48
N VAL A 85 -12.20 -13.28 3.58
CA VAL A 85 -13.00 -12.73 4.67
C VAL A 85 -13.35 -13.84 5.64
N HIS A 86 -12.86 -13.70 6.87
CA HIS A 86 -13.10 -14.67 7.93
C HIS A 86 -13.85 -14.05 9.12
N PRO A 87 -14.72 -14.82 9.81
CA PRO A 87 -15.20 -14.43 11.12
C PRO A 87 -14.08 -14.59 12.15
N ILE A 88 -13.72 -13.50 12.81
CA ILE A 88 -12.59 -13.45 13.71
C ILE A 88 -13.05 -13.11 15.11
N SER A 89 -12.55 -13.84 16.08
CA SER A 89 -12.74 -13.56 17.51
C SER A 89 -11.43 -13.80 18.26
N PHE A 90 -11.02 -12.80 19.01
CA PHE A 90 -9.91 -12.89 19.96
C PHE A 90 -10.40 -12.55 21.36
N THR A 91 -9.87 -13.21 22.37
CA THR A 91 -10.20 -12.96 23.77
C THR A 91 -8.92 -12.70 24.53
N ASP A 92 -8.83 -11.53 25.19
CA ASP A 92 -7.70 -11.10 26.03
C ASP A 92 -6.33 -11.42 25.40
N THR A 93 -6.21 -11.07 24.11
CA THR A 93 -5.03 -11.36 23.29
C THR A 93 -4.26 -10.07 23.05
N PRO A 94 -2.92 -10.03 23.19
CA PRO A 94 -2.09 -8.90 22.80
C PRO A 94 -2.25 -8.57 21.31
N ILE A 95 -2.36 -7.30 20.98
CA ILE A 95 -2.56 -6.87 19.58
C ILE A 95 -1.45 -7.42 18.68
N LYS A 96 -0.19 -7.44 19.16
CA LYS A 96 0.95 -8.00 18.42
C LYS A 96 0.74 -9.47 18.05
N ASP A 97 0.16 -10.26 18.95
CA ASP A 97 -0.07 -11.69 18.72
C ASP A 97 -1.24 -11.90 17.74
N MET A 98 -2.24 -11.00 17.77
CA MET A 98 -3.30 -10.98 16.75
C MET A 98 -2.71 -10.72 15.35
N ILE A 99 -1.81 -9.73 15.22
CA ILE A 99 -1.14 -9.39 13.95
C ILE A 99 -0.26 -10.56 13.47
N ALA A 100 0.50 -11.18 14.38
CA ALA A 100 1.32 -12.34 14.08
C ALA A 100 0.51 -13.54 13.58
N ASN A 101 -0.74 -13.70 14.03
CA ASN A 101 -1.65 -14.74 13.54
C ASN A 101 -1.96 -14.62 12.04
N TYR A 102 -1.84 -13.42 11.47
CA TYR A 102 -1.95 -13.17 10.02
C TYR A 102 -0.62 -13.28 9.27
N GLY A 103 0.45 -13.73 9.94
CA GLY A 103 1.78 -13.89 9.35
C GLY A 103 2.60 -12.59 9.25
N PHE A 104 2.12 -11.48 9.83
CA PHE A 104 2.84 -10.21 9.79
C PHE A 104 3.75 -10.03 11.00
N GLU A 105 4.94 -9.47 10.73
CA GLU A 105 5.90 -9.08 11.75
C GLU A 105 5.73 -7.61 12.14
N LEU A 106 5.91 -7.31 13.41
CA LEU A 106 6.01 -5.95 13.92
C LEU A 106 7.47 -5.50 13.88
N ALA A 107 7.72 -4.31 13.36
CA ALA A 107 9.07 -3.72 13.37
C ALA A 107 9.62 -3.46 14.80
N THR A 108 8.78 -3.54 15.83
CA THR A 108 9.16 -3.39 17.25
C THR A 108 8.21 -4.16 18.17
N ASP A 109 8.63 -4.31 19.46
CA ASP A 109 7.82 -4.85 20.56
C ASP A 109 6.65 -3.94 21.02
N GLY A 110 6.11 -3.13 20.11
CA GLY A 110 4.90 -2.33 20.36
C GLY A 110 3.63 -3.19 20.38
N LEU A 111 2.50 -2.56 20.73
CA LEU A 111 1.16 -3.18 20.72
C LEU A 111 1.00 -4.37 21.68
N THR A 112 1.57 -4.25 22.87
CA THR A 112 1.43 -5.25 23.94
C THR A 112 0.08 -5.19 24.66
N THR A 113 -0.76 -4.20 24.37
CA THR A 113 -2.09 -4.08 24.97
C THR A 113 -2.95 -5.28 24.61
N GLU A 114 -3.53 -5.93 25.62
CA GLU A 114 -4.49 -7.02 25.44
C GLU A 114 -5.86 -6.47 25.07
N MET A 115 -6.51 -7.15 24.15
CA MET A 115 -7.83 -6.76 23.66
C MET A 115 -8.69 -7.99 23.36
N SER A 116 -10.00 -7.80 23.43
CA SER A 116 -10.97 -8.79 22.95
C SER A 116 -11.69 -8.21 21.73
N LEU A 117 -11.69 -8.95 20.64
CA LEU A 117 -12.47 -8.67 19.42
C LEU A 117 -13.62 -9.68 19.32
N LEU A 118 -14.82 -9.22 19.07
CA LEU A 118 -16.01 -10.06 19.08
C LEU A 118 -16.65 -10.10 17.67
N ASN A 119 -16.67 -11.30 17.05
CA ASN A 119 -17.39 -11.60 15.80
C ASN A 119 -17.22 -10.55 14.69
N PHE A 120 -15.99 -10.23 14.40
CA PHE A 120 -15.64 -9.24 13.40
C PHE A 120 -15.42 -9.94 12.07
N THR A 121 -16.07 -9.49 11.01
CA THR A 121 -15.95 -10.06 9.67
C THR A 121 -15.28 -9.04 8.77
N ARG A 122 -14.04 -9.26 8.45
CA ARG A 122 -13.20 -8.41 7.61
C ARG A 122 -12.20 -9.26 6.82
N SER A 123 -11.65 -8.70 5.76
CA SER A 123 -10.48 -9.33 5.12
C SER A 123 -9.25 -9.25 6.02
N ASP A 124 -8.33 -10.17 5.85
CA ASP A 124 -7.10 -10.22 6.64
C ASP A 124 -6.29 -8.92 6.49
N ALA A 125 -6.24 -8.34 5.28
CA ALA A 125 -5.59 -7.06 5.03
C ALA A 125 -6.19 -5.92 5.85
N GLU A 126 -7.53 -5.80 5.85
CA GLU A 126 -8.24 -4.78 6.63
C GLU A 126 -8.04 -4.99 8.13
N MET A 127 -8.00 -6.25 8.58
CA MET A 127 -7.75 -6.58 9.99
C MET A 127 -6.36 -6.17 10.43
N VAL A 128 -5.32 -6.51 9.69
CA VAL A 128 -3.94 -6.14 10.03
C VAL A 128 -3.77 -4.63 10.05
N LEU A 129 -4.30 -3.92 9.04
CA LEU A 129 -4.23 -2.46 8.97
C LEU A 129 -4.95 -1.81 10.16
N MET A 130 -6.12 -2.32 10.54
CA MET A 130 -6.87 -1.84 11.68
C MET A 130 -6.12 -2.11 13.00
N LEU A 131 -5.68 -3.35 13.23
CA LEU A 131 -4.96 -3.75 14.45
C LEU A 131 -3.68 -2.92 14.63
N ALA A 132 -2.93 -2.70 13.56
CA ALA A 132 -1.72 -1.89 13.57
C ALA A 132 -1.99 -0.44 14.03
N ASN A 133 -3.16 0.11 13.72
CA ASN A 133 -3.53 1.48 14.03
C ASN A 133 -4.32 1.64 15.35
N LEU A 134 -4.55 0.58 16.11
CA LEU A 134 -5.10 0.67 17.47
C LEU A 134 -4.08 1.18 18.51
N GLY A 135 -2.79 1.16 18.17
CA GLY A 135 -1.72 1.70 18.99
C GLY A 135 -1.66 3.23 19.02
N ALA A 136 -0.75 3.77 19.82
CA ALA A 136 -0.59 5.22 19.99
C ALA A 136 -0.01 5.96 18.77
N THR A 137 0.60 5.24 17.83
CA THR A 137 1.32 5.78 16.68
C THR A 137 0.73 5.24 15.38
N PRO A 138 0.55 6.08 14.34
CA PRO A 138 0.14 5.62 13.03
C PRO A 138 1.10 4.55 12.48
N ALA A 139 0.54 3.56 11.80
CA ALA A 139 1.28 2.46 11.21
C ALA A 139 0.85 2.21 9.76
N PHE A 140 1.80 1.76 8.96
CA PHE A 140 1.59 1.25 7.61
C PHE A 140 1.78 -0.26 7.58
N VAL A 141 1.20 -0.90 6.59
CA VAL A 141 1.40 -2.32 6.29
C VAL A 141 2.24 -2.43 5.02
N ASP A 142 3.32 -3.16 5.12
CA ASP A 142 4.17 -3.55 3.97
C ASP A 142 3.77 -4.98 3.58
N PHE A 143 2.83 -5.09 2.65
CA PHE A 143 2.26 -6.37 2.22
C PHE A 143 3.29 -7.31 1.60
N PRO A 144 4.19 -6.86 0.70
CA PRO A 144 5.19 -7.74 0.10
C PRO A 144 6.16 -8.37 1.11
N ASN A 145 6.49 -7.61 2.17
CA ASN A 145 7.43 -8.06 3.19
C ASN A 145 6.76 -8.57 4.47
N LEU A 146 5.43 -8.61 4.52
CA LEU A 146 4.63 -9.03 5.67
C LEU A 146 5.01 -8.30 6.97
N LYS A 147 5.16 -6.97 6.90
CA LYS A 147 5.60 -6.16 8.04
C LYS A 147 4.65 -5.03 8.36
N VAL A 148 4.55 -4.72 9.66
CA VAL A 148 3.93 -3.51 10.16
C VAL A 148 5.01 -2.49 10.50
N LEU A 149 4.93 -1.31 9.89
CA LEU A 149 5.90 -0.24 9.96
C LEU A 149 5.31 0.96 10.70
N PHE A 150 5.88 1.36 11.84
CA PHE A 150 5.39 2.50 12.60
C PHE A 150 5.99 3.80 12.10
N LEU A 151 5.16 4.81 11.88
CA LEU A 151 5.55 6.09 11.31
C LEU A 151 6.69 6.77 12.10
N ASN A 152 6.63 6.73 13.44
CA ASN A 152 7.66 7.31 14.29
C ASN A 152 9.04 6.63 14.18
N GLN A 153 9.09 5.40 13.67
CA GLN A 153 10.34 4.68 13.43
C GLN A 153 10.86 4.93 12.02
N LEU A 154 9.96 4.99 11.05
CA LEU A 154 10.33 5.36 9.68
C LEU A 154 11.05 6.71 9.66
N TYR A 155 10.58 7.69 10.42
CA TYR A 155 11.23 9.01 10.53
C TYR A 155 12.59 9.02 11.25
N LYS A 156 12.99 7.94 11.93
CA LYS A 156 14.28 7.81 12.59
C LYS A 156 15.35 7.17 11.72
N GLN A 157 14.99 6.68 10.54
CA GLN A 157 15.94 6.08 9.61
C GLN A 157 16.92 7.15 9.07
N ASP A 158 18.14 6.73 8.79
CA ASP A 158 19.11 7.56 8.07
C ASP A 158 18.59 7.79 6.64
N PRO A 159 18.51 9.06 6.19
CA PRO A 159 17.97 9.35 4.88
C PRO A 159 18.94 9.01 3.76
N ILE A 160 18.41 8.49 2.65
CA ILE A 160 19.14 8.28 1.40
C ILE A 160 19.18 9.61 0.65
N GLU A 161 20.37 10.07 0.27
CA GLU A 161 20.52 11.28 -0.52
C GLU A 161 20.06 11.06 -1.97
N VAL A 162 19.28 12.02 -2.49
CA VAL A 162 18.81 12.02 -3.88
C VAL A 162 19.08 13.36 -4.56
N MET A 163 19.61 13.31 -5.78
CA MET A 163 19.88 14.49 -6.63
C MET A 163 18.59 14.95 -7.35
N ALA A 164 17.53 15.19 -6.57
CA ALA A 164 16.24 15.61 -7.11
C ALA A 164 15.54 16.60 -6.17
N GLY A 165 14.86 17.58 -6.75
CA GLY A 165 13.96 18.46 -6.00
C GLY A 165 12.56 17.81 -5.88
N PHE A 166 11.91 18.00 -4.74
CA PHE A 166 10.57 17.52 -4.50
C PHE A 166 9.54 18.52 -5.05
N GLN A 167 8.67 18.02 -5.92
CA GLN A 167 7.63 18.81 -6.57
C GLN A 167 6.29 18.57 -5.89
N ALA A 168 5.57 19.63 -5.55
CA ALA A 168 4.23 19.50 -5.01
C ALA A 168 3.30 18.82 -6.02
N THR A 169 2.58 17.80 -5.58
CA THR A 169 1.49 17.23 -6.34
C THR A 169 0.20 17.93 -5.94
N TYR A 170 -0.57 18.39 -6.91
CA TYR A 170 -1.90 18.94 -6.65
C TYR A 170 -2.82 17.77 -6.23
N SER A 171 -2.89 17.50 -4.93
CA SER A 171 -3.97 16.69 -4.36
C SER A 171 -4.91 17.61 -3.62
N ARG A 172 -6.19 17.56 -3.97
CA ARG A 172 -7.23 18.22 -3.17
C ARG A 172 -7.18 17.58 -1.79
N ALA A 173 -6.89 18.36 -0.75
CA ALA A 173 -6.94 17.86 0.61
C ALA A 173 -8.37 17.35 0.88
N VAL A 174 -8.52 16.06 1.01
CA VAL A 174 -9.76 15.43 1.45
C VAL A 174 -9.62 15.27 2.95
N SER A 175 -10.38 16.04 3.74
CA SER A 175 -10.49 15.76 5.17
C SER A 175 -11.37 14.52 5.31
N VAL A 176 -10.80 13.46 5.81
CA VAL A 176 -11.53 12.22 6.12
C VAL A 176 -11.84 12.25 7.61
N GLY A 177 -13.12 12.21 7.94
CA GLY A 177 -13.56 12.01 9.33
C GLY A 177 -14.02 10.58 9.49
N PHE A 178 -13.62 9.95 10.58
CA PHE A 178 -14.09 8.63 10.97
C PHE A 178 -15.03 8.76 12.15
N THR A 179 -16.16 8.06 12.08
CA THR A 179 -17.06 7.88 13.21
C THR A 179 -17.05 6.41 13.57
N LEU A 180 -16.65 6.10 14.79
CA LEU A 180 -16.80 4.77 15.36
C LEU A 180 -17.91 4.88 16.39
N SER A 181 -19.00 4.14 16.19
CA SER A 181 -20.09 4.05 17.16
C SER A 181 -20.22 2.63 17.66
N ASP A 182 -20.38 2.49 18.96
CA ASP A 182 -20.98 1.31 19.56
C ASP A 182 -22.39 1.66 20.05
N THR A 183 -23.06 0.73 20.72
CA THR A 183 -24.42 0.92 21.24
C THR A 183 -24.50 2.03 22.30
N GLU A 184 -23.37 2.46 22.85
CA GLU A 184 -23.31 3.41 23.98
C GLU A 184 -22.45 4.64 23.68
N THR A 185 -21.49 4.57 22.76
CA THR A 185 -20.51 5.63 22.55
C THR A 185 -20.25 5.88 21.06
N THR A 186 -20.32 7.15 20.66
CA THR A 186 -19.92 7.59 19.32
C THR A 186 -18.62 8.38 19.43
N ILE A 187 -17.59 8.00 18.66
CA ILE A 187 -16.31 8.68 18.61
C ILE A 187 -16.15 9.33 17.24
N TYR A 188 -15.99 10.65 17.25
CA TYR A 188 -15.76 11.45 16.05
C TYR A 188 -14.27 11.78 15.93
N GLY A 189 -13.74 11.65 14.71
CA GLY A 189 -12.40 12.09 14.37
C GLY A 189 -12.42 13.03 13.15
N GLY A 190 -11.55 14.05 13.17
CA GLY A 190 -11.44 15.06 12.11
C GLY A 190 -11.58 16.48 12.61
N HIS A 191 -11.01 17.45 11.87
CA HIS A 191 -11.01 18.88 12.27
C HIS A 191 -12.16 19.69 11.68
N THR A 192 -12.89 19.15 10.72
CA THR A 192 -14.04 19.80 10.07
C THR A 192 -15.09 18.75 9.74
N ALA A 193 -16.31 19.17 9.35
CA ALA A 193 -17.35 18.25 8.91
C ALA A 193 -16.77 17.27 7.86
N PRO A 194 -16.82 15.97 8.12
CA PRO A 194 -16.13 15.00 7.29
C PRO A 194 -16.77 14.93 5.89
N ASN A 195 -15.91 14.92 4.86
CA ASN A 195 -16.37 14.66 3.49
C ASN A 195 -16.72 13.17 3.29
N THR A 196 -16.19 12.31 4.15
CA THR A 196 -16.50 10.87 4.18
C THR A 196 -16.53 10.45 5.64
N VAL A 197 -17.63 9.83 6.03
CA VAL A 197 -17.83 9.23 7.35
C VAL A 197 -17.83 7.72 7.15
N ILE A 198 -16.95 7.03 7.87
CA ILE A 198 -16.96 5.57 7.95
C ILE A 198 -17.62 5.23 9.29
N GLU A 199 -18.82 4.68 9.24
CA GLU A 199 -19.51 4.17 10.42
C GLU A 199 -19.07 2.76 10.70
N GLY A 200 -18.46 2.53 11.88
CA GLY A 200 -18.17 1.20 12.40
C GLY A 200 -19.41 0.59 13.02
N GLY A 201 -19.96 -0.46 12.41
CA GLY A 201 -21.25 -1.03 12.79
C GLY A 201 -21.25 -1.90 14.07
N ARG A 202 -20.13 -2.14 14.74
CA ARG A 202 -20.05 -2.81 16.06
C ARG A 202 -18.75 -2.42 16.75
N PRO A 203 -18.70 -2.39 18.10
CA PRO A 203 -17.48 -2.06 18.81
C PRO A 203 -16.39 -3.10 18.49
N ILE A 204 -15.31 -2.61 17.90
CA ILE A 204 -14.12 -3.41 17.59
C ILE A 204 -13.48 -3.87 18.92
N THR A 205 -13.62 -3.04 19.94
CA THR A 205 -13.08 -3.28 21.28
C THR A 205 -13.85 -2.46 22.30
N LYS A 206 -13.89 -2.95 23.55
CA LYS A 206 -14.44 -2.19 24.69
C LYS A 206 -13.50 -1.05 25.13
N SER A 207 -12.29 -0.95 24.58
CA SER A 207 -11.34 0.11 24.92
C SER A 207 -11.61 1.39 24.14
N ALA A 208 -12.26 2.35 24.77
CA ALA A 208 -12.45 3.69 24.18
C ALA A 208 -11.11 4.38 23.82
N GLY A 209 -10.03 4.08 24.55
CA GLY A 209 -8.69 4.59 24.25
C GLY A 209 -8.15 4.07 22.91
N ALA A 210 -8.24 2.77 22.66
CA ALA A 210 -7.80 2.13 21.44
C ALA A 210 -8.64 2.61 20.22
N MET A 211 -9.95 2.77 20.39
CA MET A 211 -10.82 3.32 19.35
C MET A 211 -10.44 4.77 18.99
N ARG A 212 -10.13 5.60 19.98
CA ARG A 212 -9.64 6.98 19.73
C ARG A 212 -8.30 6.99 18.99
N ASN A 213 -7.39 6.08 19.34
CA ASN A 213 -6.11 5.93 18.62
C ASN A 213 -6.35 5.55 17.16
N LEU A 214 -7.23 4.60 16.87
CA LEU A 214 -7.56 4.19 15.51
C LEU A 214 -8.04 5.37 14.67
N VAL A 215 -9.03 6.13 15.19
CA VAL A 215 -9.57 7.31 14.51
C VAL A 215 -8.49 8.37 14.28
N LYS A 216 -7.68 8.65 15.33
CA LYS A 216 -6.59 9.61 15.25
C LYS A 216 -5.56 9.18 14.19
N ASN A 217 -5.12 7.94 14.23
CA ASN A 217 -4.09 7.43 13.33
C ASN A 217 -4.55 7.43 11.87
N TYR A 218 -5.79 7.07 11.59
CA TYR A 218 -6.33 7.17 10.23
C TYR A 218 -6.41 8.61 9.72
N ASN A 219 -6.78 9.57 10.59
CA ASN A 219 -6.75 10.98 10.23
C ASN A 219 -5.32 11.50 9.99
N ASP A 220 -4.36 11.09 10.83
CA ASP A 220 -2.95 11.46 10.66
C ASP A 220 -2.40 10.92 9.33
N LEU A 221 -2.70 9.67 8.99
CA LEU A 221 -2.32 9.06 7.71
C LEU A 221 -2.98 9.80 6.53
N ALA A 222 -4.28 10.09 6.61
CA ALA A 222 -4.98 10.85 5.58
C ALA A 222 -4.37 12.26 5.38
N ALA A 223 -4.01 12.93 6.48
CA ALA A 223 -3.34 14.23 6.43
C ALA A 223 -1.95 14.14 5.79
N LEU A 224 -1.18 13.09 6.06
CA LEU A 224 0.09 12.82 5.38
C LEU A 224 -0.11 12.65 3.87
N TRP A 225 -1.04 11.79 3.48
CA TRP A 225 -1.34 11.53 2.07
C TRP A 225 -1.79 12.79 1.32
N SER A 226 -2.43 13.75 1.99
CA SER A 226 -2.85 15.03 1.37
C SER A 226 -1.68 15.97 1.04
N ARG A 227 -0.50 15.76 1.62
CA ARG A 227 0.71 16.60 1.47
C ARG A 227 1.77 15.98 0.57
N LYS A 228 1.41 15.01 -0.24
CA LYS A 228 2.36 14.32 -1.12
C LYS A 228 3.10 15.28 -2.03
N GLN A 229 4.39 15.04 -2.14
CA GLN A 229 5.25 15.58 -3.18
C GLN A 229 5.79 14.43 -4.03
N MET A 230 6.40 14.73 -5.16
CA MET A 230 6.98 13.71 -6.03
C MET A 230 8.36 14.11 -6.55
N PHE A 231 9.17 13.12 -6.86
CA PHE A 231 10.40 13.27 -7.64
C PHE A 231 10.62 12.05 -8.53
N SER A 232 11.49 12.17 -9.51
CA SER A 232 11.84 11.05 -10.40
C SER A 232 13.34 10.94 -10.56
N VAL A 233 13.82 9.70 -10.62
CA VAL A 233 15.22 9.35 -10.85
C VAL A 233 15.32 8.20 -11.87
N VAL A 234 16.48 8.05 -12.47
CA VAL A 234 16.79 6.97 -13.41
C VAL A 234 17.72 5.99 -12.73
N ASP A 235 17.46 4.71 -12.90
CA ASP A 235 18.30 3.60 -12.41
C ASP A 235 18.67 3.62 -10.91
N GLN A 236 17.89 4.34 -10.10
CA GLN A 236 18.04 4.35 -8.64
C GLN A 236 16.76 3.83 -7.98
N ASP A 237 16.74 2.54 -7.65
CA ASP A 237 15.63 1.88 -6.95
C ASP A 237 15.77 2.04 -5.44
N ILE A 238 14.86 2.82 -4.84
CA ILE A 238 14.82 3.07 -3.40
C ILE A 238 13.57 2.36 -2.85
N PRO A 239 13.67 1.57 -1.79
CA PRO A 239 12.50 0.90 -1.19
C PRO A 239 11.47 1.89 -0.68
N VAL A 240 10.19 1.55 -0.84
CA VAL A 240 9.09 2.26 -0.17
C VAL A 240 9.25 2.12 1.34
N GLY A 241 8.94 3.16 2.11
CA GLY A 241 9.21 3.22 3.55
C GLY A 241 10.60 3.77 3.92
N SER A 242 11.46 4.08 2.94
CA SER A 242 12.76 4.72 3.20
C SER A 242 12.62 6.23 3.40
N MET A 243 13.48 6.80 4.24
CA MET A 243 13.68 8.25 4.30
C MET A 243 14.61 8.70 3.18
N VAL A 244 14.31 9.83 2.57
CA VAL A 244 15.17 10.48 1.57
C VAL A 244 15.45 11.93 1.95
N VAL A 245 16.59 12.43 1.50
CA VAL A 245 16.93 13.85 1.61
C VAL A 245 17.32 14.40 0.23
N SER A 246 16.75 15.52 -0.14
CA SER A 246 17.11 16.21 -1.39
C SER A 246 18.46 16.91 -1.23
N ALA A 247 19.45 16.54 -2.04
CA ALA A 247 20.74 17.24 -2.11
C ALA A 247 20.62 18.70 -2.63
N LEU A 248 19.45 19.07 -3.20
CA LEU A 248 19.22 20.41 -3.74
C LEU A 248 18.61 21.37 -2.72
N THR A 249 17.77 20.86 -1.78
CA THR A 249 16.98 21.68 -0.86
C THR A 249 17.16 21.30 0.62
N ASP A 250 17.87 20.23 0.91
CA ASP A 250 18.05 19.67 2.25
C ASP A 250 16.75 19.20 2.94
N ASP A 251 15.66 19.12 2.16
CA ASP A 251 14.38 18.62 2.65
C ASP A 251 14.43 17.10 2.85
N LYS A 252 13.93 16.67 4.02
CA LYS A 252 13.81 15.25 4.37
C LYS A 252 12.36 14.80 4.24
N ARG A 253 12.15 13.65 3.60
CA ARG A 253 10.82 13.08 3.33
C ARG A 253 10.81 11.57 3.44
N LEU A 254 9.64 11.02 3.73
CA LEU A 254 9.39 9.59 3.73
C LEU A 254 8.80 9.17 2.37
N ILE A 255 9.37 8.15 1.73
CA ILE A 255 8.79 7.53 0.52
C ILE A 255 7.58 6.69 0.94
N VAL A 256 6.40 7.05 0.44
CA VAL A 256 5.15 6.33 0.71
C VAL A 256 4.64 5.53 -0.48
N ALA A 257 5.06 5.88 -1.69
CA ALA A 257 4.76 5.11 -2.89
C ALA A 257 5.85 5.26 -3.94
N LYS A 258 5.94 4.28 -4.82
CA LYS A 258 6.88 4.20 -5.94
C LYS A 258 6.16 3.66 -7.17
N GLU A 259 6.45 4.24 -8.32
CA GLU A 259 6.13 3.70 -9.63
C GLU A 259 7.41 3.53 -10.43
N ALA A 260 7.69 2.30 -10.85
CA ALA A 260 8.82 1.95 -11.69
C ALA A 260 8.34 1.63 -13.11
N VAL A 261 8.89 2.33 -14.09
CA VAL A 261 8.69 2.03 -15.52
C VAL A 261 9.92 1.32 -16.04
N TYR A 262 9.79 0.04 -16.33
CA TYR A 262 10.86 -0.80 -16.89
C TYR A 262 10.80 -0.79 -18.41
N THR A 263 11.92 -0.52 -19.06
CA THR A 263 12.07 -0.50 -20.50
C THR A 263 13.35 -1.24 -20.91
N VAL A 264 13.52 -1.53 -22.19
CA VAL A 264 14.79 -2.07 -22.73
C VAL A 264 16.00 -1.16 -22.47
N ARG A 265 15.78 0.14 -22.24
CA ARG A 265 16.83 1.15 -21.99
C ARG A 265 17.20 1.29 -20.50
N GLY A 266 16.45 0.74 -19.58
CA GLY A 266 16.64 0.87 -18.13
C GLY A 266 15.34 1.12 -17.41
N ALA A 267 15.43 1.43 -16.12
CA ALA A 267 14.30 1.71 -15.25
C ALA A 267 14.23 3.20 -14.91
N ARG A 268 13.02 3.75 -14.91
CA ARG A 268 12.73 5.08 -14.37
C ARG A 268 11.79 4.95 -13.19
N TYR A 269 12.15 5.58 -12.09
CA TYR A 269 11.39 5.55 -10.86
C TYR A 269 10.77 6.90 -10.56
N THR A 270 9.51 6.92 -10.22
CA THR A 270 8.79 8.09 -9.71
C THR A 270 8.36 7.77 -8.28
N TYR A 271 8.71 8.63 -7.34
CA TYR A 271 8.44 8.46 -5.92
C TYR A 271 7.46 9.51 -5.43
N TRP A 272 6.54 9.09 -4.56
CA TRP A 272 5.71 10.01 -3.78
C TRP A 272 6.22 10.02 -2.34
N VAL A 273 6.44 11.22 -1.84
CA VAL A 273 7.03 11.48 -0.53
C VAL A 273 6.14 12.39 0.31
N VAL A 274 6.21 12.26 1.62
CA VAL A 274 5.46 13.03 2.61
C VAL A 274 6.35 13.61 3.68
#